data_d3ed978ad6e98b642e6b75bea345f414
#
_entry.id   d3ed978ad6e98b642e6b75bea345f414
#
_cell.length_a   1.000
_cell.length_b   1.000
_cell.length_c   1.000
_cell.angle_alpha   90.00
_cell.angle_beta   90.00
_cell.angle_gamma   90.00
#
_symmetry.space_group_name_H-M   'P 1'
#
loop_
_entity.id
_entity.type
_entity.pdbx_description
1 polymer ?
#
loop_
_entity_poly.entity_id
_entity_poly.type
_entity_poly.pdbx_seq_one_letter_code
_entity_poly.pdbx_strand_id
1 'polypeptide(L)'
;MTIDIISVVPDLLSSPFAHSILKRAADKNLLQVNIINLRDYTTYARAQVDDYQFGGGAGMVLMIEPLVNAVESLQKEKTYDEVIYLTPDGETFNQKMANSLSLKNNLLMICGHYKGIDQRFREHFVTKEISIGDYVLSGGELAAAVLTDAIGRLLPGVLNDETSALTDSFQDNLLAPPVYTRPEIFRGWEVPAVLKSGNHKLIETWRHEQAIARTTERRPDMLED
;
A
#
# COMPACT_ATOMS: atom_id res chain seq x y z
N MET A 1 -2.36 -9.44 -11.37
CA MET A 1 -1.34 -9.26 -10.29
C MET A 1 -1.65 -10.17 -9.13
N THR A 2 -0.64 -10.75 -8.50
CA THR A 2 -0.78 -11.52 -7.25
C THR A 2 0.02 -10.85 -6.14
N ILE A 3 -0.59 -10.71 -4.96
CA ILE A 3 0.05 -10.20 -3.75
C ILE A 3 -0.12 -11.27 -2.67
N ASP A 4 0.98 -11.86 -2.24
CA ASP A 4 1.02 -12.79 -1.12
C ASP A 4 1.49 -12.05 0.13
N ILE A 5 0.81 -12.24 1.26
CA ILE A 5 1.09 -11.50 2.50
C ILE A 5 1.32 -12.52 3.62
N ILE A 6 2.56 -12.62 4.11
CA ILE A 6 2.91 -13.44 5.28
C ILE A 6 2.63 -12.65 6.55
N SER A 7 1.83 -13.21 7.45
CA SER A 7 1.44 -12.60 8.73
C SER A 7 1.39 -13.63 9.86
N VAL A 8 1.59 -13.20 11.09
CA VAL A 8 1.34 -13.97 12.32
C VAL A 8 -0.07 -13.76 12.88
N VAL A 9 -0.79 -12.76 12.34
CA VAL A 9 -2.17 -12.41 12.71
C VAL A 9 -3.02 -12.25 11.44
N PRO A 10 -3.21 -13.31 10.64
CA PRO A 10 -3.85 -13.26 9.33
C PRO A 10 -5.28 -12.69 9.38
N ASP A 11 -5.99 -12.87 10.47
CA ASP A 11 -7.38 -12.41 10.64
C ASP A 11 -7.53 -10.87 10.55
N LEU A 12 -6.47 -10.11 10.86
CA LEU A 12 -6.47 -8.64 10.69
C LEU A 12 -6.62 -8.22 9.23
N LEU A 13 -6.26 -9.09 8.30
CA LEU A 13 -6.32 -8.84 6.86
C LEU A 13 -7.61 -9.35 6.20
N SER A 14 -8.47 -10.04 6.92
CA SER A 14 -9.69 -10.65 6.36
C SER A 14 -10.69 -9.61 5.85
N SER A 15 -10.84 -8.47 6.52
CA SER A 15 -11.82 -7.43 6.18
C SER A 15 -11.37 -6.47 5.06
N PRO A 16 -10.15 -5.91 5.03
CA PRO A 16 -9.76 -4.89 4.06
C PRO A 16 -9.96 -5.30 2.59
N PHE A 17 -9.76 -6.58 2.29
CA PHE A 17 -9.82 -7.09 0.91
C PHE A 17 -11.20 -7.64 0.51
N ALA A 18 -12.12 -7.77 1.46
CA ALA A 18 -13.45 -8.35 1.26
C ALA A 18 -14.50 -7.34 0.75
N HIS A 19 -14.14 -6.09 0.54
CA HIS A 19 -15.08 -5.03 0.22
C HIS A 19 -14.59 -4.09 -0.88
N SER A 20 -15.54 -3.27 -1.41
CA SER A 20 -15.31 -2.15 -2.31
C SER A 20 -14.51 -2.52 -3.58
N ILE A 21 -13.50 -1.71 -3.90
CA ILE A 21 -12.71 -1.79 -5.14
C ILE A 21 -11.82 -3.02 -5.18
N LEU A 22 -11.19 -3.39 -4.05
CA LEU A 22 -10.32 -4.57 -3.97
C LEU A 22 -11.09 -5.87 -4.17
N LYS A 23 -12.29 -5.98 -3.57
CA LYS A 23 -13.18 -7.12 -3.82
C LYS A 23 -13.55 -7.20 -5.29
N ARG A 24 -13.94 -6.09 -5.92
CA ARG A 24 -14.29 -6.07 -7.35
C ARG A 24 -13.11 -6.45 -8.25
N ALA A 25 -11.89 -6.03 -7.89
CA ALA A 25 -10.68 -6.42 -8.59
C ALA A 25 -10.42 -7.93 -8.49
N ALA A 26 -10.64 -8.52 -7.32
CA ALA A 26 -10.55 -9.96 -7.11
C ALA A 26 -11.63 -10.71 -7.90
N ASP A 27 -12.90 -10.27 -7.83
CA ASP A 27 -14.02 -10.88 -8.57
C ASP A 27 -13.80 -10.86 -10.12
N LYS A 28 -13.04 -9.87 -10.61
CA LYS A 28 -12.64 -9.73 -12.03
C LYS A 28 -11.32 -10.47 -12.37
N ASN A 29 -10.68 -11.13 -11.41
CA ASN A 29 -9.36 -11.76 -11.55
C ASN A 29 -8.24 -10.78 -11.96
N LEU A 30 -8.36 -9.49 -11.63
CA LEU A 30 -7.34 -8.48 -11.88
C LEU A 30 -6.29 -8.42 -10.76
N LEU A 31 -6.73 -8.72 -9.53
CA LEU A 31 -5.90 -8.77 -8.33
C LEU A 31 -6.25 -10.02 -7.53
N GLN A 32 -5.24 -10.80 -7.16
CA GLN A 32 -5.35 -11.89 -6.20
C GLN A 32 -4.53 -11.55 -4.97
N VAL A 33 -5.15 -11.56 -3.79
CA VAL A 33 -4.48 -11.36 -2.50
C VAL A 33 -4.59 -12.65 -1.70
N ASN A 34 -3.45 -13.26 -1.37
CA ASN A 34 -3.40 -14.46 -0.54
C ASN A 34 -2.77 -14.10 0.82
N ILE A 35 -3.45 -14.47 1.89
CA ILE A 35 -2.97 -14.25 3.24
C ILE A 35 -2.40 -15.57 3.74
N ILE A 36 -1.12 -15.56 4.11
CA ILE A 36 -0.34 -16.73 4.50
C ILE A 36 -0.05 -16.64 5.99
N ASN A 37 -0.48 -17.65 6.75
CA ASN A 37 -0.17 -17.73 8.17
C ASN A 37 1.25 -18.25 8.37
N LEU A 38 2.15 -17.43 8.91
CA LEU A 38 3.53 -17.83 9.20
C LEU A 38 3.63 -19.06 10.11
N ARG A 39 2.63 -19.26 10.99
CA ARG A 39 2.60 -20.39 11.92
C ARG A 39 2.48 -21.76 11.24
N ASP A 40 2.05 -21.80 9.98
CA ASP A 40 1.95 -23.06 9.21
C ASP A 40 3.32 -23.54 8.70
N TYR A 41 4.37 -22.71 8.82
CA TYR A 41 5.72 -22.96 8.33
C TYR A 41 6.76 -23.19 9.42
N THR A 42 6.34 -23.31 10.65
CA THR A 42 7.22 -23.63 11.78
C THR A 42 7.17 -25.12 12.12
N THR A 43 8.33 -25.65 12.49
CA THR A 43 8.46 -27.03 13.03
C THR A 43 8.44 -27.06 14.55
N TYR A 44 8.44 -25.90 15.21
CA TYR A 44 8.48 -25.79 16.65
C TYR A 44 7.14 -26.10 17.31
N ALA A 45 7.21 -26.59 18.54
CA ALA A 45 6.02 -26.89 19.32
C ALA A 45 5.12 -25.66 19.48
N ARG A 46 3.79 -25.90 19.53
CA ARG A 46 2.76 -24.86 19.67
C ARG A 46 2.77 -23.80 18.54
N ALA A 47 3.28 -24.16 17.36
CA ALA A 47 3.40 -23.26 16.21
C ALA A 47 4.16 -21.96 16.58
N GLN A 48 5.22 -22.07 17.37
CA GLN A 48 6.06 -20.94 17.75
C GLN A 48 6.78 -20.36 16.52
N VAL A 49 6.77 -19.04 16.40
CA VAL A 49 7.39 -18.29 15.29
C VAL A 49 8.27 -17.14 15.77
N ASP A 50 8.36 -16.93 17.09
CA ASP A 50 9.08 -15.83 17.72
C ASP A 50 9.88 -16.32 18.93
N ASP A 51 11.02 -15.67 19.21
CA ASP A 51 11.89 -16.00 20.34
C ASP A 51 12.59 -14.74 20.87
N TYR A 52 13.27 -14.86 22.00
CA TYR A 52 14.07 -13.79 22.59
C TYR A 52 15.23 -13.41 21.67
N GLN A 53 15.52 -12.13 21.58
CA GLN A 53 16.64 -11.63 20.81
C GLN A 53 17.99 -11.98 21.51
N PHE A 54 19.01 -12.26 20.74
CA PHE A 54 20.38 -12.35 21.26
C PHE A 54 20.82 -10.99 21.83
N GLY A 55 21.61 -11.03 22.88
CA GLY A 55 22.07 -9.81 23.57
C GLY A 55 21.10 -9.31 24.64
N GLY A 56 19.94 -9.95 24.82
CA GLY A 56 18.94 -9.56 25.81
C GLY A 56 18.07 -8.37 25.36
N GLY A 57 17.24 -7.88 26.27
CA GLY A 57 16.30 -6.80 26.01
C GLY A 57 14.84 -7.25 26.11
N ALA A 58 13.92 -6.28 26.07
CA ALA A 58 12.48 -6.53 26.15
C ALA A 58 11.90 -6.88 24.77
N GLY A 59 11.00 -7.85 24.75
CA GLY A 59 10.23 -8.24 23.55
C GLY A 59 10.85 -9.42 22.81
N MET A 60 10.10 -9.90 21.83
CA MET A 60 10.42 -11.06 20.99
C MET A 60 10.79 -10.60 19.57
N VAL A 61 11.38 -11.49 18.79
CA VAL A 61 11.74 -11.28 17.37
C VAL A 61 11.19 -12.44 16.57
N LEU A 62 10.66 -12.21 15.38
CA LEU A 62 10.26 -13.29 14.49
C LEU A 62 11.49 -14.09 14.05
N MET A 63 11.41 -15.40 14.24
CA MET A 63 12.48 -16.35 13.99
C MET A 63 12.76 -16.47 12.49
N ILE A 64 14.04 -16.65 12.15
CA ILE A 64 14.49 -16.80 10.76
C ILE A 64 13.90 -18.05 10.09
N GLU A 65 13.89 -19.19 10.78
CA GLU A 65 13.53 -20.49 10.18
C GLU A 65 12.09 -20.52 9.64
N PRO A 66 11.03 -20.13 10.39
CA PRO A 66 9.68 -20.07 9.85
C PRO A 66 9.55 -19.12 8.64
N LEU A 67 10.25 -17.97 8.67
CA LEU A 67 10.25 -17.00 7.58
C LEU A 67 10.88 -17.57 6.31
N VAL A 68 12.05 -18.21 6.43
CA VAL A 68 12.73 -18.86 5.31
C VAL A 68 11.88 -20.00 4.73
N ASN A 69 11.36 -20.87 5.60
CA ASN A 69 10.49 -21.98 5.17
C ASN A 69 9.27 -21.50 4.39
N ALA A 70 8.62 -20.41 4.85
CA ALA A 70 7.48 -19.82 4.17
C ALA A 70 7.87 -19.29 2.79
N VAL A 71 8.92 -18.46 2.71
CA VAL A 71 9.35 -17.85 1.44
C VAL A 71 9.82 -18.91 0.45
N GLU A 72 10.66 -19.86 0.86
CA GLU A 72 11.14 -20.92 -0.02
C GLU A 72 10.02 -21.85 -0.49
N SER A 73 9.01 -22.11 0.35
CA SER A 73 7.83 -22.87 -0.06
C SER A 73 7.04 -22.13 -1.14
N LEU A 74 6.80 -20.86 -0.98
CA LEU A 74 6.08 -20.02 -1.95
C LEU A 74 6.87 -19.84 -3.25
N GLN A 75 8.19 -19.72 -3.18
CA GLN A 75 9.07 -19.59 -4.34
C GLN A 75 9.16 -20.84 -5.21
N LYS A 76 8.79 -22.02 -4.69
CA LYS A 76 8.63 -23.24 -5.50
C LYS A 76 7.46 -23.16 -6.47
N GLU A 77 6.44 -22.36 -6.14
CA GLU A 77 5.22 -22.24 -6.93
C GLU A 77 5.29 -21.08 -7.94
N LYS A 78 5.96 -19.98 -7.57
CA LYS A 78 6.06 -18.76 -8.41
C LYS A 78 7.31 -17.95 -8.08
N THR A 79 7.75 -17.14 -9.05
CA THR A 79 8.80 -16.13 -8.83
C THR A 79 8.17 -14.82 -8.39
N TYR A 80 8.74 -14.17 -7.40
CA TYR A 80 8.34 -12.84 -6.95
C TYR A 80 9.22 -11.77 -7.58
N ASP A 81 8.60 -10.69 -8.04
CA ASP A 81 9.29 -9.50 -8.55
C ASP A 81 9.93 -8.70 -7.41
N GLU A 82 9.26 -8.70 -6.25
CA GLU A 82 9.78 -8.09 -5.01
C GLU A 82 9.35 -8.90 -3.78
N VAL A 83 10.26 -8.98 -2.80
CA VAL A 83 9.99 -9.44 -1.43
C VAL A 83 10.09 -8.23 -0.52
N ILE A 84 8.94 -7.74 -0.07
CA ILE A 84 8.80 -6.47 0.64
C ILE A 84 8.64 -6.72 2.13
N TYR A 85 9.53 -6.17 2.94
CA TYR A 85 9.38 -6.13 4.39
C TYR A 85 8.76 -4.80 4.83
N LEU A 86 7.67 -4.87 5.60
CA LEU A 86 6.97 -3.70 6.12
C LEU A 86 7.51 -3.34 7.49
N THR A 87 8.20 -2.22 7.57
CA THR A 87 8.99 -1.82 8.74
C THR A 87 9.05 -0.30 8.86
N PRO A 88 9.06 0.29 10.08
CA PRO A 88 9.13 1.74 10.23
C PRO A 88 10.46 2.37 9.77
N ASP A 89 11.53 1.60 9.68
CA ASP A 89 12.86 2.04 9.23
C ASP A 89 13.10 1.86 7.71
N GLY A 90 12.07 1.45 6.95
CA GLY A 90 12.13 1.33 5.50
C GLY A 90 11.98 2.66 4.75
N GLU A 91 12.12 2.60 3.42
CA GLU A 91 11.84 3.73 2.52
C GLU A 91 10.37 4.15 2.64
N THR A 92 10.12 5.47 2.76
CA THR A 92 8.75 5.97 2.92
C THR A 92 7.94 5.75 1.64
N PHE A 93 6.83 5.04 1.77
CA PHE A 93 5.90 4.74 0.68
C PHE A 93 5.25 6.02 0.13
N ASN A 94 5.22 6.14 -1.18
CA ASN A 94 4.63 7.26 -1.90
C ASN A 94 3.96 6.80 -3.19
N GLN A 95 3.29 7.71 -3.90
CA GLN A 95 2.56 7.38 -5.14
C GLN A 95 3.49 6.87 -6.24
N LYS A 96 4.70 7.41 -6.36
CA LYS A 96 5.70 6.97 -7.36
C LYS A 96 6.09 5.50 -7.13
N MET A 97 6.26 5.11 -5.86
CA MET A 97 6.52 3.72 -5.51
C MET A 97 5.32 2.83 -5.79
N ALA A 98 4.09 3.28 -5.47
CA ALA A 98 2.86 2.56 -5.81
C ALA A 98 2.73 2.32 -7.32
N ASN A 99 2.99 3.35 -8.14
CA ASN A 99 2.99 3.26 -9.60
C ASN A 99 4.02 2.22 -10.09
N SER A 100 5.24 2.23 -9.55
CA SER A 100 6.27 1.24 -9.90
C SER A 100 5.88 -0.19 -9.53
N LEU A 101 5.32 -0.38 -8.34
CA LEU A 101 4.89 -1.69 -7.86
C LEU A 101 3.65 -2.21 -8.61
N SER A 102 2.76 -1.33 -9.10
CA SER A 102 1.58 -1.74 -9.88
C SER A 102 1.92 -2.37 -11.23
N LEU A 103 3.14 -2.16 -11.74
CA LEU A 103 3.64 -2.77 -12.98
C LEU A 103 4.21 -4.17 -12.79
N LYS A 104 4.31 -4.65 -11.56
CA LYS A 104 4.80 -5.99 -11.22
C LYS A 104 3.69 -7.04 -11.32
N ASN A 105 4.08 -8.31 -11.42
CA ASN A 105 3.12 -9.41 -11.51
C ASN A 105 2.88 -10.09 -10.16
N ASN A 106 3.96 -10.32 -9.41
CA ASN A 106 3.92 -11.05 -8.14
C ASN A 106 4.71 -10.30 -7.06
N LEU A 107 4.04 -9.92 -5.99
CA LEU A 107 4.64 -9.31 -4.82
C LEU A 107 4.49 -10.23 -3.61
N LEU A 108 5.53 -10.33 -2.80
CA LEU A 108 5.48 -10.96 -1.49
C LEU A 108 5.70 -9.90 -0.42
N MET A 109 4.72 -9.74 0.48
CA MET A 109 4.81 -8.81 1.61
C MET A 109 5.01 -9.58 2.91
N ILE A 110 5.97 -9.15 3.73
CA ILE A 110 6.26 -9.70 5.04
C ILE A 110 5.79 -8.70 6.09
N CYS A 111 4.81 -9.10 6.88
CA CYS A 111 4.35 -8.31 8.02
C CYS A 111 5.26 -8.56 9.22
N GLY A 112 6.02 -7.52 9.63
CA GLY A 112 6.75 -7.55 10.89
C GLY A 112 5.80 -7.54 12.08
N HIS A 113 6.26 -8.10 13.19
CA HIS A 113 5.57 -8.09 14.47
C HIS A 113 6.58 -8.03 15.60
N TYR A 114 6.13 -7.78 16.84
CA TYR A 114 7.00 -7.72 18.03
C TYR A 114 8.08 -6.63 17.91
N LYS A 115 9.37 -7.00 18.00
CA LYS A 115 10.54 -6.12 17.80
C LYS A 115 11.08 -6.13 16.37
N GLY A 116 10.42 -6.85 15.47
CA GLY A 116 10.83 -7.02 14.09
C GLY A 116 11.10 -8.49 13.74
N ILE A 117 11.89 -8.67 12.70
CA ILE A 117 12.27 -9.99 12.17
C ILE A 117 13.79 -10.17 12.29
N ASP A 118 14.26 -11.41 12.25
CA ASP A 118 15.69 -11.73 12.27
C ASP A 118 16.44 -10.99 11.15
N GLN A 119 17.52 -10.30 11.50
CA GLN A 119 18.29 -9.46 10.57
C GLN A 119 18.84 -10.26 9.38
N ARG A 120 19.22 -11.51 9.58
CA ARG A 120 19.72 -12.40 8.52
C ARG A 120 18.68 -12.65 7.44
N PHE A 121 17.37 -12.70 7.81
CA PHE A 121 16.28 -12.80 6.84
C PHE A 121 16.17 -11.50 6.02
N ARG A 122 16.27 -10.32 6.66
CA ARG A 122 16.28 -9.04 5.96
C ARG A 122 17.38 -8.97 4.92
N GLU A 123 18.60 -9.35 5.29
CA GLU A 123 19.79 -9.27 4.43
C GLU A 123 19.78 -10.22 3.24
N HIS A 124 19.15 -11.39 3.36
CA HIS A 124 19.24 -12.44 2.36
C HIS A 124 17.99 -12.66 1.51
N PHE A 125 16.81 -12.26 2.00
CA PHE A 125 15.54 -12.54 1.33
C PHE A 125 14.75 -11.28 0.95
N VAL A 126 14.93 -10.16 1.65
CA VAL A 126 14.19 -8.93 1.40
C VAL A 126 14.84 -8.14 0.27
N THR A 127 14.03 -7.76 -0.73
CA THR A 127 14.48 -6.90 -1.84
C THR A 127 14.16 -5.44 -1.61
N LYS A 128 13.13 -5.16 -0.78
CA LYS A 128 12.66 -3.81 -0.50
C LYS A 128 12.08 -3.71 0.91
N GLU A 129 12.47 -2.66 1.63
CA GLU A 129 11.93 -2.34 2.95
C GLU A 129 11.09 -1.06 2.86
N ILE A 130 9.83 -1.12 3.32
CA ILE A 130 8.88 -0.03 3.13
C ILE A 130 8.25 0.38 4.46
N SER A 131 8.27 1.70 4.71
CA SER A 131 7.55 2.37 5.79
C SER A 131 6.33 3.11 5.24
N ILE A 132 5.23 3.16 5.99
CA ILE A 132 4.08 4.00 5.65
C ILE A 132 4.06 5.33 6.41
N GLY A 133 5.12 5.67 7.12
CA GLY A 133 5.29 6.95 7.84
C GLY A 133 6.08 6.79 9.13
N ASP A 134 6.44 7.91 9.73
CA ASP A 134 7.28 8.00 10.93
C ASP A 134 6.47 7.73 12.22
N TYR A 135 5.91 6.54 12.30
CA TYR A 135 5.20 6.05 13.49
C TYR A 135 5.27 4.51 13.56
N VAL A 136 5.08 3.97 14.75
CA VAL A 136 5.18 2.53 15.00
C VAL A 136 3.79 1.93 15.15
N LEU A 137 3.52 0.85 14.40
CA LEU A 137 2.33 0.02 14.52
C LEU A 137 2.62 -1.26 15.33
N SER A 138 1.57 -1.97 15.72
CA SER A 138 1.68 -3.27 16.41
C SER A 138 2.25 -4.36 15.51
N GLY A 139 2.05 -4.24 14.19
CA GLY A 139 2.50 -5.18 13.15
C GLY A 139 2.37 -4.58 11.76
N GLY A 140 2.86 -5.29 10.75
CA GLY A 140 2.88 -4.83 9.35
C GLY A 140 1.55 -4.99 8.60
N GLU A 141 0.53 -5.62 9.19
CA GLU A 141 -0.72 -5.98 8.51
C GLU A 141 -1.47 -4.76 7.95
N LEU A 142 -1.60 -3.70 8.75
CA LEU A 142 -2.27 -2.47 8.30
C LEU A 142 -1.46 -1.77 7.19
N ALA A 143 -0.12 -1.80 7.28
CA ALA A 143 0.74 -1.30 6.22
C ALA A 143 0.57 -2.13 4.94
N ALA A 144 0.49 -3.46 5.03
CA ALA A 144 0.20 -4.33 3.89
C ALA A 144 -1.15 -4.00 3.24
N ALA A 145 -2.18 -3.72 4.04
CA ALA A 145 -3.48 -3.32 3.53
C ALA A 145 -3.42 -1.97 2.79
N VAL A 146 -2.70 -0.98 3.33
CA VAL A 146 -2.49 0.34 2.69
C VAL A 146 -1.76 0.18 1.35
N LEU A 147 -0.65 -0.56 1.31
CA LEU A 147 0.09 -0.80 0.08
C LEU A 147 -0.77 -1.53 -0.96
N THR A 148 -1.48 -2.58 -0.53
CA THR A 148 -2.35 -3.37 -1.43
C THR A 148 -3.45 -2.52 -2.04
N ASP A 149 -4.08 -1.61 -1.27
CA ASP A 149 -5.11 -0.70 -1.80
C ASP A 149 -4.50 0.30 -2.78
N ALA A 150 -3.40 0.96 -2.39
CA ALA A 150 -2.73 1.96 -3.22
C ALA A 150 -2.22 1.37 -4.56
N ILE A 151 -1.71 0.13 -4.55
CA ILE A 151 -1.25 -0.58 -5.74
C ILE A 151 -2.43 -1.10 -6.55
N GLY A 152 -3.38 -1.75 -5.89
CA GLY A 152 -4.51 -2.44 -6.51
C GLY A 152 -5.41 -1.51 -7.33
N ARG A 153 -5.65 -0.27 -6.85
CA ARG A 153 -6.45 0.72 -7.57
C ARG A 153 -5.81 1.24 -8.87
N LEU A 154 -4.50 1.04 -9.04
CA LEU A 154 -3.76 1.44 -10.25
C LEU A 154 -3.82 0.38 -11.36
N LEU A 155 -4.27 -0.82 -11.06
CA LEU A 155 -4.35 -1.89 -12.05
C LEU A 155 -5.42 -1.57 -13.11
N PRO A 156 -5.14 -1.77 -14.41
CA PRO A 156 -6.11 -1.54 -15.47
C PRO A 156 -7.42 -2.31 -15.25
N GLY A 157 -8.55 -1.64 -15.44
CA GLY A 157 -9.88 -2.22 -15.28
C GLY A 157 -10.39 -2.34 -13.83
N VAL A 158 -9.63 -1.95 -12.84
CA VAL A 158 -10.06 -1.92 -11.42
C VAL A 158 -10.93 -0.70 -11.15
N LEU A 159 -10.53 0.48 -11.59
CA LEU A 159 -11.36 1.67 -11.58
C LEU A 159 -12.31 1.66 -12.79
N ASN A 160 -13.52 2.16 -12.61
CA ASN A 160 -14.50 2.26 -13.70
C ASN A 160 -14.07 3.28 -14.78
N ASP A 161 -13.33 4.31 -14.37
CA ASP A 161 -12.74 5.32 -15.23
C ASP A 161 -11.22 5.34 -14.99
N GLU A 162 -10.47 4.87 -15.97
CA GLU A 162 -9.00 4.78 -15.89
C GLU A 162 -8.35 6.17 -15.76
N THR A 163 -9.01 7.22 -16.27
CA THR A 163 -8.52 8.59 -16.14
C THR A 163 -8.63 9.12 -14.71
N SER A 164 -9.49 8.50 -13.87
CA SER A 164 -9.64 8.90 -12.47
C SER A 164 -8.34 8.80 -11.68
N ALA A 165 -7.54 7.74 -11.90
CA ALA A 165 -6.25 7.59 -11.23
C ALA A 165 -5.24 8.65 -11.69
N LEU A 166 -5.33 9.12 -12.94
CA LEU A 166 -4.42 10.15 -13.49
C LEU A 166 -4.69 11.55 -12.94
N THR A 167 -5.89 11.81 -12.46
CA THR A 167 -6.30 13.12 -11.92
C THR A 167 -6.26 13.21 -10.39
N ASP A 168 -5.83 12.13 -9.73
CA ASP A 168 -5.63 12.10 -8.28
C ASP A 168 -4.39 12.89 -7.85
N SER A 169 -4.33 13.24 -6.56
CA SER A 169 -3.14 13.86 -5.96
C SER A 169 -1.90 12.99 -6.15
N PHE A 170 -0.74 13.64 -6.25
CA PHE A 170 0.59 13.04 -6.37
C PHE A 170 0.91 12.40 -7.73
N GLN A 171 0.05 12.53 -8.70
CA GLN A 171 0.41 12.24 -10.08
C GLN A 171 1.27 13.39 -10.64
N ASP A 172 1.48 14.05 -11.36
CA ASP A 172 2.32 15.15 -11.86
C ASP A 172 2.85 16.11 -10.76
N ASN A 173 3.26 15.61 -9.60
CA ASN A 173 3.74 16.40 -8.45
C ASN A 173 2.75 17.49 -7.98
N LEU A 174 1.46 17.30 -8.19
CA LEU A 174 0.42 18.23 -7.76
C LEU A 174 -0.61 17.54 -6.83
N LEU A 175 -1.22 18.34 -5.97
CA LEU A 175 -2.44 17.96 -5.28
C LEU A 175 -3.65 18.13 -6.21
N ALA A 176 -4.60 17.21 -6.14
CA ALA A 176 -5.84 17.31 -6.90
C ALA A 176 -6.60 18.62 -6.61
N PRO A 177 -7.25 19.22 -7.61
CA PRO A 177 -8.05 20.42 -7.42
C PRO A 177 -9.27 20.16 -6.52
N PRO A 178 -9.90 21.21 -5.96
CA PRO A 178 -11.12 21.06 -5.19
C PRO A 178 -12.26 20.52 -6.06
N VAL A 179 -13.06 19.63 -5.48
CA VAL A 179 -14.23 19.04 -6.13
C VAL A 179 -15.53 19.52 -5.48
N TYR A 180 -16.58 19.64 -6.26
CA TYR A 180 -17.89 20.10 -5.84
C TYR A 180 -18.96 19.14 -6.32
N THR A 181 -20.05 19.01 -5.52
CA THR A 181 -21.20 18.19 -5.84
C THR A 181 -22.50 18.98 -5.68
N ARG A 182 -23.61 18.40 -6.00
CA ARG A 182 -24.96 18.98 -5.80
C ARG A 182 -25.30 19.09 -4.32
N PRO A 183 -26.10 20.11 -3.92
CA PRO A 183 -26.70 21.17 -4.75
C PRO A 183 -25.69 22.27 -5.13
N GLU A 184 -25.99 23.07 -6.17
CA GLU A 184 -25.12 24.18 -6.62
C GLU A 184 -24.93 25.29 -5.58
N ILE A 185 -25.95 25.51 -4.75
CA ILE A 185 -25.91 26.46 -3.63
C ILE A 185 -26.32 25.72 -2.36
N PHE A 186 -25.48 25.78 -1.35
CA PHE A 186 -25.79 25.23 -0.03
C PHE A 186 -25.45 26.25 1.05
N ARG A 187 -26.44 26.72 1.80
CA ARG A 187 -26.31 27.75 2.86
C ARG A 187 -25.60 29.03 2.41
N GLY A 188 -25.78 29.42 1.15
CA GLY A 188 -25.11 30.57 0.55
C GLY A 188 -23.71 30.31 0.00
N TRP A 189 -23.17 29.11 0.12
CA TRP A 189 -21.93 28.69 -0.50
C TRP A 189 -22.21 28.16 -1.91
N GLU A 190 -21.53 28.71 -2.90
CA GLU A 190 -21.79 28.42 -4.30
C GLU A 190 -20.69 27.58 -4.95
N VAL A 191 -21.08 26.74 -5.90
CA VAL A 191 -20.14 26.07 -6.81
C VAL A 191 -19.58 27.13 -7.78
N PRO A 192 -18.25 27.19 -8.03
CA PRO A 192 -17.66 28.12 -8.96
C PRO A 192 -18.32 28.10 -10.34
N ALA A 193 -18.63 29.28 -10.87
CA ALA A 193 -19.41 29.43 -12.13
C ALA A 193 -18.71 28.74 -13.31
N VAL A 194 -17.36 28.72 -13.35
CA VAL A 194 -16.59 28.06 -14.40
C VAL A 194 -16.89 26.58 -14.51
N LEU A 195 -17.14 25.89 -13.37
CA LEU A 195 -17.47 24.45 -13.35
C LEU A 195 -18.87 24.13 -13.91
N LYS A 196 -19.74 25.17 -14.00
CA LYS A 196 -21.09 25.07 -14.57
C LYS A 196 -21.17 25.54 -16.01
N SER A 197 -20.08 26.06 -16.57
CA SER A 197 -20.07 26.69 -17.91
C SER A 197 -20.21 25.72 -19.07
N GLY A 198 -19.96 24.42 -18.88
CA GLY A 198 -19.87 23.44 -19.96
C GLY A 198 -18.64 23.60 -20.87
N ASN A 199 -17.80 24.60 -20.64
CA ASN A 199 -16.58 24.83 -21.44
C ASN A 199 -15.43 24.02 -20.86
N HIS A 200 -15.17 22.84 -21.43
CA HIS A 200 -14.14 21.92 -20.96
C HIS A 200 -12.76 22.58 -20.81
N LYS A 201 -12.36 23.42 -21.78
CA LYS A 201 -11.06 24.09 -21.74
C LYS A 201 -10.92 25.03 -20.54
N LEU A 202 -11.95 25.84 -20.27
CA LEU A 202 -11.93 26.73 -19.11
C LEU A 202 -11.96 25.95 -17.79
N ILE A 203 -12.70 24.83 -17.75
CA ILE A 203 -12.74 23.95 -16.58
C ILE A 203 -11.39 23.33 -16.31
N GLU A 204 -10.70 22.82 -17.33
CA GLU A 204 -9.35 22.23 -17.20
C GLU A 204 -8.33 23.28 -16.75
N THR A 205 -8.32 24.47 -17.35
CA THR A 205 -7.45 25.56 -16.93
C THR A 205 -7.68 25.91 -15.46
N TRP A 206 -8.93 26.08 -15.07
CA TRP A 206 -9.27 26.40 -13.67
C TRP A 206 -8.84 25.28 -12.71
N ARG A 207 -9.06 24.00 -13.07
CA ARG A 207 -8.62 22.85 -12.25
C ARG A 207 -7.10 22.85 -12.07
N HIS A 208 -6.35 23.10 -13.11
CA HIS A 208 -4.89 23.16 -13.05
C HIS A 208 -4.41 24.32 -12.16
N GLU A 209 -4.98 25.51 -12.31
CA GLU A 209 -4.68 26.68 -11.46
C GLU A 209 -4.97 26.38 -9.98
N GLN A 210 -6.12 25.73 -9.69
CA GLN A 210 -6.46 25.33 -8.32
C GLN A 210 -5.54 24.24 -7.77
N ALA A 211 -5.10 23.30 -8.59
CA ALA A 211 -4.14 22.28 -8.20
C ALA A 211 -2.80 22.93 -7.80
N ILE A 212 -2.28 23.85 -8.62
CA ILE A 212 -1.05 24.62 -8.31
C ILE A 212 -1.22 25.41 -7.01
N ALA A 213 -2.30 26.19 -6.88
CA ALA A 213 -2.54 26.99 -5.68
C ALA A 213 -2.60 26.14 -4.40
N ARG A 214 -3.31 25.01 -4.44
CA ARG A 214 -3.38 24.08 -3.29
C ARG A 214 -2.04 23.44 -2.97
N THR A 215 -1.26 23.08 -4.00
CA THR A 215 0.06 22.49 -3.80
C THR A 215 1.00 23.49 -3.17
N THR A 216 1.02 24.73 -3.68
CA THR A 216 1.82 25.83 -3.10
C THR A 216 1.48 26.11 -1.64
N GLU A 217 0.18 26.07 -1.29
CA GLU A 217 -0.28 26.34 0.08
C GLU A 217 0.02 25.17 1.05
N ARG A 218 -0.18 23.91 0.61
CA ARG A 218 -0.22 22.75 1.52
C ARG A 218 1.00 21.84 1.44
N ARG A 219 1.63 21.79 0.30
CA ARG A 219 2.76 20.93 0.00
C ARG A 219 3.75 21.62 -0.94
N PRO A 220 4.31 22.78 -0.51
CA PRO A 220 5.29 23.53 -1.32
C PRO A 220 6.52 22.68 -1.66
N ASP A 221 6.87 21.72 -0.81
CA ASP A 221 7.93 20.74 -1.02
C ASP A 221 7.80 19.93 -2.33
N MET A 222 6.60 19.79 -2.87
CA MET A 222 6.36 19.07 -4.14
C MET A 222 6.65 19.91 -5.39
N LEU A 223 6.89 21.21 -5.23
CA LEU A 223 7.18 22.14 -6.33
C LEU A 223 8.66 22.56 -6.40
N GLU A 224 9.49 22.05 -5.48
CA GLU A 224 10.91 22.42 -5.33
C GLU A 224 11.87 21.56 -6.16
N ASP A 225 11.40 20.84 -7.21
CA ASP A 225 12.25 20.07 -8.13
C ASP A 225 12.68 20.87 -9.37
#